data_db21705007181e91195d0fa28d7a84ac
#
_entry.id   db21705007181e91195d0fa28d7a84ac
#
_cell.length_a   1.000
_cell.length_b   1.000
_cell.length_c   1.000
_cell.angle_alpha   90.00
_cell.angle_beta   90.00
_cell.angle_gamma   90.00
#
_symmetry.space_group_name_H-M   'P 1'
#
loop_
_entity.id
_entity.type
_entity.pdbx_description
1 polymer ?
#
loop_
_entity_poly.entity_id
_entity_poly.type
_entity_poly.pdbx_seq_one_letter_code
_entity_poly.pdbx_strand_id
1 'polypeptide(L)'
;MALKKLREMLDSKEIRAVELTKQYLDRIEKSDKEINSYITVCKENALADAKKAQEVIDSGNSGAFTGLPISVKDNICTLGVKTTCASHMLDDFIPPYNATVMEKLKKDNIVMLGKTNMDEFAMGGSSQTSYFGGVKNPYDLTRVTGGSSGGAAASVSADLCAAALGSDTGGSVRQPASFCGVTGLKPTYGTVSRWGLIAFASSLDQIGVIAKSAEDTGYMLEGIYGYDENDATSSKKSEGNYNSLIGSDVSKLKIGVPKEFFGDGLNDEVKTAVLNAVEYYKKLGCEIVDVSLPSLEYAVSAYYLISSAEAASNLSRFDGIKYGLRSGLGEDFNDLIKNSRREGFGQEVKRRIMLGNYALCSGYYDAYYKNATRIRTQIRNEYADIFRKCDVMLTPTAPTTAYKIGEQENDPVKMYLADIYTVTVNIAGLPAISTTCGYDSKGLPIGMSLIGKAFDEKTIIAVCDRFEKDFERKEIVL
;
A
#
# COMPACT_ATOMS: atom_id res chain seq x y z
N MET A 1 19.27 -3.86 1.65
CA MET A 1 19.97 -3.58 2.95
C MET A 1 18.95 -2.95 3.88
N ALA A 2 18.98 -3.25 5.20
CA ALA A 2 18.06 -2.68 6.18
C ALA A 2 18.26 -1.16 6.33
N LEU A 3 17.16 -0.41 6.52
CA LEU A 3 17.17 1.06 6.61
C LEU A 3 18.05 1.56 7.76
N LYS A 4 17.97 0.91 8.94
CA LYS A 4 18.78 1.24 10.09
C LYS A 4 20.28 1.10 9.78
N LYS A 5 20.68 0.03 9.10
CA LYS A 5 22.06 -0.18 8.69
C LYS A 5 22.52 0.87 7.67
N LEU A 6 21.69 1.24 6.70
CA LEU A 6 22.00 2.34 5.78
C LEU A 6 22.20 3.66 6.54
N ARG A 7 21.39 3.92 7.57
CA ARG A 7 21.54 5.11 8.41
C ARG A 7 22.85 5.09 9.18
N GLU A 8 23.21 3.95 9.77
CA GLU A 8 24.50 3.76 10.49
C GLU A 8 25.70 3.98 9.57
N MET A 9 25.66 3.46 8.32
CA MET A 9 26.72 3.66 7.33
C MET A 9 26.86 5.13 6.90
N LEU A 10 25.76 5.87 6.83
CA LEU A 10 25.77 7.31 6.55
C LEU A 10 26.36 8.09 7.74
N ASP A 11 26.00 7.75 8.97
CA ASP A 11 26.53 8.42 10.18
C ASP A 11 28.01 8.11 10.43
N SER A 12 28.45 6.88 10.18
CA SER A 12 29.86 6.48 10.26
C SER A 12 30.69 6.96 9.08
N LYS A 13 30.07 7.59 8.08
CA LYS A 13 30.70 8.05 6.83
C LYS A 13 31.32 6.92 6.00
N GLU A 14 30.86 5.69 6.17
CA GLU A 14 31.22 4.54 5.33
C GLU A 14 30.73 4.74 3.90
N ILE A 15 29.55 5.41 3.73
CA ILE A 15 29.02 5.87 2.46
C ILE A 15 28.52 7.31 2.58
N ARG A 16 28.68 8.09 1.54
CA ARG A 16 28.12 9.44 1.47
C ARG A 16 26.68 9.43 0.93
N ALA A 17 25.81 10.30 1.44
CA ALA A 17 24.42 10.38 0.99
C ALA A 17 24.28 10.60 -0.53
N VAL A 18 25.17 11.43 -1.11
CA VAL A 18 25.21 11.68 -2.56
C VAL A 18 25.63 10.42 -3.33
N GLU A 19 26.57 9.64 -2.80
CA GLU A 19 27.04 8.39 -3.41
C GLU A 19 25.96 7.32 -3.36
N LEU A 20 25.34 7.11 -2.19
CA LEU A 20 24.22 6.21 -2.01
C LEU A 20 23.07 6.54 -2.97
N THR A 21 22.69 7.82 -3.07
CA THR A 21 21.64 8.29 -3.99
C THR A 21 21.99 7.99 -5.43
N LYS A 22 23.23 8.22 -5.87
CA LYS A 22 23.68 7.88 -7.22
C LYS A 22 23.56 6.39 -7.51
N GLN A 23 23.96 5.52 -6.58
CA GLN A 23 23.85 4.07 -6.75
C GLN A 23 22.39 3.64 -7.01
N TYR A 24 21.42 4.23 -6.30
CA TYR A 24 20.00 3.95 -6.54
C TYR A 24 19.52 4.50 -7.88
N LEU A 25 19.90 5.73 -8.25
CA LEU A 25 19.54 6.32 -9.54
C LEU A 25 20.11 5.54 -10.72
N ASP A 26 21.34 5.05 -10.62
CA ASP A 26 21.98 4.22 -11.64
C ASP A 26 21.27 2.86 -11.80
N ARG A 27 20.82 2.23 -10.69
CA ARG A 27 19.99 1.02 -10.73
C ARG A 27 18.63 1.28 -11.39
N ILE A 28 17.98 2.38 -11.06
CA ILE A 28 16.71 2.78 -11.71
C ILE A 28 16.93 2.95 -13.23
N GLU A 29 17.96 3.70 -13.65
CA GLU A 29 18.26 3.92 -15.06
C GLU A 29 18.53 2.61 -15.82
N LYS A 30 19.18 1.64 -15.17
CA LYS A 30 19.52 0.34 -15.75
C LYS A 30 18.30 -0.59 -15.86
N SER A 31 17.50 -0.72 -14.80
CA SER A 31 16.53 -1.83 -14.66
C SER A 31 15.07 -1.40 -14.76
N ASP A 32 14.72 -0.15 -14.47
CA ASP A 32 13.30 0.26 -14.40
C ASP A 32 12.61 0.33 -15.77
N LYS A 33 13.37 0.45 -16.86
CA LYS A 33 12.81 0.44 -18.23
C LYS A 33 12.01 -0.84 -18.54
N GLU A 34 12.39 -1.97 -17.94
CA GLU A 34 11.69 -3.24 -18.10
C GLU A 34 10.57 -3.43 -17.08
N ILE A 35 10.73 -2.88 -15.86
CA ILE A 35 9.78 -3.03 -14.74
C ILE A 35 8.66 -1.99 -14.83
N ASN A 36 8.98 -0.74 -15.20
CA ASN A 36 8.08 0.42 -15.25
C ASN A 36 7.51 0.77 -13.85
N SER A 37 8.36 0.70 -12.82
CA SER A 37 7.94 0.98 -11.43
C SER A 37 7.86 2.48 -11.11
N TYR A 38 8.49 3.35 -11.90
CA TYR A 38 8.43 4.80 -11.74
C TYR A 38 7.67 5.48 -12.89
N ILE A 39 6.82 6.47 -12.56
CA ILE A 39 6.27 7.43 -13.54
C ILE A 39 7.22 8.62 -13.69
N THR A 40 7.76 9.11 -12.56
CA THR A 40 8.67 10.25 -12.53
C THR A 40 9.90 9.92 -11.69
N VAL A 41 11.08 9.93 -12.29
CA VAL A 41 12.37 9.86 -11.57
C VAL A 41 12.87 11.27 -11.32
N CYS A 42 13.08 11.63 -10.05
CA CYS A 42 13.44 12.97 -9.61
C CYS A 42 14.96 13.16 -9.50
N LYS A 43 15.74 12.82 -10.53
CA LYS A 43 17.22 12.73 -10.49
C LYS A 43 17.88 13.99 -9.92
N GLU A 44 17.52 15.16 -10.44
CA GLU A 44 18.12 16.44 -10.02
C GLU A 44 17.75 16.80 -8.57
N ASN A 45 16.45 16.66 -8.22
CA ASN A 45 15.97 16.93 -6.87
C ASN A 45 16.59 15.96 -5.85
N ALA A 46 16.65 14.65 -6.17
CA ALA A 46 17.24 13.64 -5.32
C ALA A 46 18.72 13.93 -5.02
N LEU A 47 19.49 14.35 -6.04
CA LEU A 47 20.89 14.74 -5.85
C LEU A 47 21.05 16.03 -5.03
N ALA A 48 20.13 17.00 -5.19
CA ALA A 48 20.11 18.21 -4.38
C ALA A 48 19.77 17.92 -2.92
N ASP A 49 18.73 17.09 -2.68
CA ASP A 49 18.34 16.63 -1.36
C ASP A 49 19.47 15.82 -0.69
N ALA A 50 20.16 14.96 -1.44
CA ALA A 50 21.30 14.19 -0.93
C ALA A 50 22.50 15.07 -0.54
N LYS A 51 22.77 16.16 -1.28
CA LYS A 51 23.81 17.13 -0.89
C LYS A 51 23.46 17.82 0.40
N LYS A 52 22.20 18.29 0.54
CA LYS A 52 21.72 18.91 1.77
C LYS A 52 21.76 17.94 2.94
N ALA A 53 21.32 16.69 2.74
CA ALA A 53 21.41 15.65 3.76
C ALA A 53 22.88 15.40 4.18
N GLN A 54 23.82 15.40 3.23
CA GLN A 54 25.25 15.24 3.54
C GLN A 54 25.79 16.37 4.41
N GLU A 55 25.41 17.62 4.15
CA GLU A 55 25.79 18.77 4.98
C GLU A 55 25.27 18.62 6.41
N VAL A 56 24.04 18.14 6.59
CA VAL A 56 23.45 17.85 7.91
C VAL A 56 24.20 16.73 8.62
N ILE A 57 24.56 15.65 7.92
CA ILE A 57 25.35 14.53 8.47
C ILE A 57 26.75 15.02 8.88
N ASP A 58 27.40 15.81 8.02
CA ASP A 58 28.76 16.31 8.29
C ASP A 58 28.80 17.27 9.49
N SER A 59 27.69 17.97 9.79
CA SER A 59 27.53 18.82 10.97
C SER A 59 27.17 18.06 12.26
N GLY A 60 26.91 16.75 12.18
CA GLY A 60 26.53 15.93 13.34
C GLY A 60 25.06 16.11 13.81
N ASN A 61 24.20 16.74 12.98
CA ASN A 61 22.80 17.04 13.29
C ASN A 61 21.81 16.13 12.55
N SER A 62 22.26 14.94 12.12
CA SER A 62 21.40 14.01 11.37
C SER A 62 20.26 13.47 12.22
N GLY A 63 19.06 13.42 11.64
CA GLY A 63 17.92 12.71 12.18
C GLY A 63 17.82 11.27 11.66
N ALA A 64 16.75 10.58 12.07
CA ALA A 64 16.57 9.16 11.79
C ALA A 64 16.46 8.83 10.28
N PHE A 65 15.98 9.76 9.45
CA PHE A 65 15.73 9.52 8.02
C PHE A 65 16.69 10.30 7.11
N THR A 66 17.60 11.10 7.67
CA THR A 66 18.50 11.96 6.91
C THR A 66 19.32 11.18 5.89
N GLY A 67 19.14 11.50 4.60
CA GLY A 67 19.88 10.88 3.49
C GLY A 67 19.41 9.50 3.04
N LEU A 68 18.34 8.93 3.65
CA LEU A 68 17.78 7.67 3.19
C LEU A 68 17.01 7.84 1.86
N PRO A 69 17.31 7.04 0.81
CA PRO A 69 16.67 7.16 -0.50
C PRO A 69 15.37 6.35 -0.54
N ILE A 70 14.23 7.03 -0.66
CA ILE A 70 12.92 6.42 -0.73
C ILE A 70 12.17 6.77 -2.02
N SER A 71 11.11 6.01 -2.27
CA SER A 71 10.15 6.27 -3.34
C SER A 71 8.75 6.54 -2.79
N VAL A 72 7.93 7.26 -3.56
CA VAL A 72 6.62 7.74 -3.11
C VAL A 72 5.57 7.44 -4.18
N LYS A 73 4.48 6.78 -3.80
CA LYS A 73 3.37 6.48 -4.72
C LYS A 73 2.80 7.75 -5.34
N ASP A 74 2.44 7.68 -6.61
CA ASP A 74 2.09 8.85 -7.42
C ASP A 74 0.70 9.45 -7.13
N ASN A 75 0.06 9.07 -6.05
CA ASN A 75 -1.12 9.74 -5.49
C ASN A 75 -0.84 10.52 -4.20
N ILE A 76 0.42 10.61 -3.76
CA ILE A 76 0.85 11.40 -2.60
C ILE A 76 1.42 12.72 -3.11
N CYS A 77 0.75 13.84 -2.82
CA CYS A 77 1.14 15.17 -3.28
C CYS A 77 2.54 15.55 -2.80
N THR A 78 3.36 15.98 -3.73
CA THR A 78 4.73 16.42 -3.49
C THR A 78 4.95 17.76 -4.17
N LEU A 79 5.24 18.81 -3.40
CA LEU A 79 5.43 20.18 -3.89
C LEU A 79 6.45 20.22 -5.03
N GLY A 80 6.03 20.79 -6.16
CA GLY A 80 6.87 20.98 -7.33
C GLY A 80 7.21 19.71 -8.13
N VAL A 81 6.62 18.56 -7.78
CA VAL A 81 6.82 17.28 -8.48
C VAL A 81 5.51 16.76 -9.03
N LYS A 82 5.48 16.34 -10.29
CA LYS A 82 4.28 15.74 -10.89
C LYS A 82 3.67 14.68 -10.00
N THR A 83 2.34 14.73 -9.83
CA THR A 83 1.55 13.78 -9.04
C THR A 83 0.30 13.45 -9.83
N THR A 84 0.36 12.39 -10.63
CA THR A 84 -0.59 12.13 -11.71
C THR A 84 -1.67 11.12 -11.35
N CYS A 85 -1.54 10.40 -10.23
CA CYS A 85 -2.38 9.23 -9.92
C CYS A 85 -2.41 8.19 -11.05
N ALA A 86 -1.34 8.11 -11.84
CA ALA A 86 -1.27 7.25 -13.03
C ALA A 86 -2.42 7.47 -14.03
N SER A 87 -2.97 8.70 -14.12
CA SER A 87 -4.14 9.06 -14.92
C SER A 87 -3.81 10.17 -15.93
N HIS A 88 -4.38 10.09 -17.12
CA HIS A 88 -4.35 11.19 -18.07
C HIS A 88 -5.06 12.44 -17.55
N MET A 89 -6.01 12.28 -16.63
CA MET A 89 -6.70 13.41 -15.98
C MET A 89 -5.73 14.36 -15.25
N LEU A 90 -4.61 13.85 -14.74
CA LEU A 90 -3.62 14.57 -13.94
C LEU A 90 -2.19 14.44 -14.48
N ASP A 91 -1.99 14.07 -15.74
CA ASP A 91 -0.67 13.73 -16.30
C ASP A 91 0.34 14.90 -16.30
N ASP A 92 -0.13 16.12 -16.18
CA ASP A 92 0.67 17.35 -16.06
C ASP A 92 0.54 18.06 -14.70
N PHE A 93 -0.25 17.50 -13.77
CA PHE A 93 -0.52 18.14 -12.49
C PHE A 93 0.71 18.18 -11.57
N ILE A 94 1.07 19.39 -11.13
CA ILE A 94 2.13 19.65 -10.16
C ILE A 94 1.48 20.26 -8.91
N PRO A 95 1.48 19.55 -7.76
CA PRO A 95 0.90 20.06 -6.52
C PRO A 95 1.61 21.32 -6.03
N PRO A 96 0.86 22.35 -5.56
CA PRO A 96 1.41 23.55 -4.94
C PRO A 96 1.75 23.37 -3.45
N TYR A 97 1.64 22.14 -2.90
CA TYR A 97 1.88 21.79 -1.50
C TYR A 97 2.35 20.35 -1.36
N ASN A 98 2.93 20.02 -0.22
CA ASN A 98 3.26 18.64 0.15
C ASN A 98 2.12 17.99 0.94
N ALA A 99 1.97 16.68 0.80
CA ALA A 99 1.27 15.86 1.77
C ALA A 99 1.98 15.94 3.13
N THR A 100 1.23 15.81 4.23
CA THR A 100 1.80 15.84 5.60
C THR A 100 2.93 14.84 5.80
N VAL A 101 2.82 13.65 5.21
CA VAL A 101 3.90 12.65 5.26
C VAL A 101 5.19 13.15 4.59
N MET A 102 5.07 13.90 3.50
CA MET A 102 6.22 14.47 2.80
C MET A 102 6.83 15.64 3.56
N GLU A 103 6.01 16.49 4.22
CA GLU A 103 6.51 17.55 5.10
C GLU A 103 7.35 16.99 6.25
N LYS A 104 6.85 15.91 6.90
CA LYS A 104 7.58 15.24 7.99
C LYS A 104 8.91 14.68 7.52
N LEU A 105 8.91 13.92 6.44
CA LEU A 105 10.12 13.27 5.92
C LEU A 105 11.14 14.29 5.37
N LYS A 106 10.68 15.32 4.67
CA LYS A 106 11.57 16.40 4.18
C LYS A 106 12.18 17.21 5.31
N LYS A 107 11.47 17.40 6.42
CA LYS A 107 12.01 18.06 7.62
C LYS A 107 13.21 17.30 8.19
N ASP A 108 13.23 15.98 8.03
CA ASP A 108 14.36 15.12 8.41
C ASP A 108 15.35 14.85 7.26
N ASN A 109 15.29 15.62 6.19
CA ASN A 109 16.19 15.56 5.03
C ASN A 109 16.26 14.17 4.36
N ILE A 110 15.12 13.51 4.22
CA ILE A 110 15.01 12.28 3.42
C ILE A 110 15.27 12.59 1.94
N VAL A 111 15.77 11.62 1.20
CA VAL A 111 15.99 11.74 -0.25
C VAL A 111 14.87 11.05 -1.01
N MET A 112 14.08 11.80 -1.78
CA MET A 112 13.02 11.24 -2.62
C MET A 112 13.58 10.95 -4.03
N LEU A 113 13.62 9.65 -4.40
CA LEU A 113 14.10 9.22 -5.73
C LEU A 113 13.11 9.48 -6.85
N GLY A 114 11.80 9.38 -6.54
CA GLY A 114 10.76 9.58 -7.56
C GLY A 114 9.36 9.15 -7.12
N LYS A 115 8.43 9.24 -8.08
CA LYS A 115 7.02 8.90 -7.95
C LYS A 115 6.76 7.55 -8.61
N THR A 116 6.28 6.59 -7.81
CA THR A 116 6.08 5.21 -8.28
C THR A 116 4.73 5.04 -8.98
N ASN A 117 4.76 4.21 -10.02
CA ASN A 117 3.61 3.84 -10.83
C ASN A 117 2.57 3.03 -10.02
N MET A 118 1.32 3.06 -10.47
CA MET A 118 0.19 2.54 -9.71
C MET A 118 -1.02 2.27 -10.61
N ASP A 119 -2.04 1.58 -10.12
CA ASP A 119 -3.35 1.60 -10.79
C ASP A 119 -3.95 3.01 -10.76
N GLU A 120 -4.62 3.40 -11.84
CA GLU A 120 -5.21 4.72 -12.01
C GLU A 120 -6.11 5.11 -10.83
N PHE A 121 -5.86 6.27 -10.18
CA PHE A 121 -6.55 6.76 -8.97
C PHE A 121 -6.65 5.73 -7.83
N ALA A 122 -5.66 4.83 -7.73
CA ALA A 122 -5.63 3.72 -6.79
C ALA A 122 -6.78 2.70 -6.97
N MET A 123 -7.41 2.66 -8.15
CA MET A 123 -8.52 1.77 -8.50
C MET A 123 -8.04 0.60 -9.35
N GLY A 124 -7.72 -0.50 -8.70
CA GLY A 124 -7.23 -1.73 -9.33
C GLY A 124 -6.54 -2.63 -8.32
N GLY A 125 -6.09 -3.79 -8.78
CA GLY A 125 -5.37 -4.78 -7.98
C GLY A 125 -4.21 -5.41 -8.74
N SER A 126 -3.72 -4.77 -9.83
CA SER A 126 -2.71 -5.36 -10.71
C SER A 126 -1.63 -4.38 -11.17
N SER A 127 -1.86 -3.07 -10.99
CA SER A 127 -1.05 -1.97 -11.56
C SER A 127 -0.94 -2.01 -13.08
N GLN A 128 -2.00 -2.52 -13.75
CA GLN A 128 -2.12 -2.56 -15.21
C GLN A 128 -2.97 -1.42 -15.77
N THR A 129 -3.74 -0.71 -14.92
CA THR A 129 -4.66 0.35 -15.36
C THR A 129 -4.00 1.72 -15.51
N SER A 130 -2.67 1.80 -15.31
CA SER A 130 -1.91 3.03 -15.44
C SER A 130 -1.93 3.60 -16.86
N TYR A 131 -2.17 4.90 -16.99
CA TYR A 131 -2.01 5.64 -18.26
C TYR A 131 -0.57 5.58 -18.81
N PHE A 132 0.42 5.41 -17.93
CA PHE A 132 1.85 5.33 -18.29
C PHE A 132 2.32 3.89 -18.56
N GLY A 133 1.39 2.94 -18.73
CA GLY A 133 1.66 1.52 -18.92
C GLY A 133 1.75 0.75 -17.59
N GLY A 134 1.52 -0.56 -17.69
CA GLY A 134 1.48 -1.45 -16.53
C GLY A 134 2.86 -1.69 -15.90
N VAL A 135 2.87 -2.02 -14.62
CA VAL A 135 4.07 -2.42 -13.87
C VAL A 135 4.27 -3.92 -13.97
N LYS A 136 5.51 -4.36 -14.17
CA LYS A 136 5.87 -5.77 -14.27
C LYS A 136 6.54 -6.28 -12.99
N ASN A 137 6.27 -7.54 -12.65
CA ASN A 137 6.78 -8.14 -11.43
C ASN A 137 8.27 -8.49 -11.56
N PRO A 138 9.13 -8.06 -10.62
CA PRO A 138 10.56 -8.38 -10.65
C PRO A 138 10.90 -9.88 -10.56
N TYR A 139 10.01 -10.72 -10.02
CA TYR A 139 10.19 -12.18 -10.00
C TYR A 139 9.92 -12.82 -11.36
N ASP A 140 9.02 -12.23 -12.17
CA ASP A 140 8.68 -12.69 -13.53
C ASP A 140 8.02 -11.54 -14.28
N LEU A 141 8.74 -10.94 -15.22
CA LEU A 141 8.30 -9.77 -16.01
C LEU A 141 7.05 -10.02 -16.87
N THR A 142 6.57 -11.26 -16.96
CA THR A 142 5.31 -11.61 -17.63
C THR A 142 4.09 -11.54 -16.69
N ARG A 143 4.31 -11.18 -15.41
CA ARG A 143 3.29 -11.20 -14.38
C ARG A 143 3.04 -9.83 -13.76
N VAL A 144 1.86 -9.71 -13.16
CA VAL A 144 1.43 -8.49 -12.45
C VAL A 144 2.18 -8.34 -11.13
N THR A 145 2.37 -7.10 -10.69
CA THR A 145 2.93 -6.78 -9.37
C THR A 145 1.91 -6.82 -8.24
N GLY A 146 0.62 -7.00 -8.60
CA GLY A 146 -0.45 -6.58 -7.70
C GLY A 146 -0.63 -5.06 -7.71
N GLY A 147 -1.59 -4.58 -6.96
CA GLY A 147 -1.93 -3.16 -6.93
C GLY A 147 -2.84 -2.76 -5.75
N SER A 148 -3.05 -1.48 -5.69
CA SER A 148 -2.68 -0.40 -6.61
C SER A 148 -1.27 0.16 -6.40
N SER A 149 -0.49 -0.23 -5.36
CA SER A 149 0.88 0.26 -5.13
C SER A 149 1.94 -0.66 -5.76
N GLY A 150 1.70 -1.17 -7.00
CA GLY A 150 2.59 -2.12 -7.64
C GLY A 150 3.97 -1.56 -7.94
N GLY A 151 4.07 -0.31 -8.40
CA GLY A 151 5.36 0.34 -8.62
C GLY A 151 6.17 0.51 -7.33
N ALA A 152 5.50 0.83 -6.20
CA ALA A 152 6.15 0.90 -4.90
C ALA A 152 6.69 -0.47 -4.44
N ALA A 153 5.90 -1.55 -4.61
CA ALA A 153 6.35 -2.89 -4.26
C ALA A 153 7.46 -3.40 -5.18
N ALA A 154 7.33 -3.18 -6.50
CA ALA A 154 8.34 -3.56 -7.46
C ALA A 154 9.66 -2.81 -7.25
N SER A 155 9.63 -1.50 -6.97
CA SER A 155 10.84 -0.71 -6.74
C SER A 155 11.61 -1.18 -5.49
N VAL A 156 10.92 -1.54 -4.40
CA VAL A 156 11.55 -2.14 -3.21
C VAL A 156 12.07 -3.53 -3.52
N SER A 157 11.28 -4.37 -4.20
CA SER A 157 11.65 -5.73 -4.58
C SER A 157 12.92 -5.77 -5.42
N ALA A 158 13.00 -4.92 -6.44
CA ALA A 158 14.14 -4.80 -7.36
C ALA A 158 15.31 -3.97 -6.81
N ASP A 159 15.31 -3.58 -5.55
CA ASP A 159 16.35 -2.76 -4.91
C ASP A 159 16.57 -1.40 -5.61
N LEU A 160 15.52 -0.80 -6.13
CA LEU A 160 15.52 0.52 -6.76
C LEU A 160 15.24 1.67 -5.76
N CYS A 161 14.89 1.35 -4.53
CA CYS A 161 14.81 2.25 -3.38
C CYS A 161 14.98 1.48 -2.08
N ALA A 162 15.29 2.16 -0.98
CA ALA A 162 15.45 1.52 0.32
C ALA A 162 14.09 1.17 0.97
N ALA A 163 13.10 2.02 0.76
CA ALA A 163 11.70 1.81 1.15
C ALA A 163 10.78 2.66 0.26
N ALA A 164 9.47 2.38 0.28
CA ALA A 164 8.49 3.15 -0.46
C ALA A 164 7.24 3.47 0.37
N LEU A 165 6.66 4.65 0.15
CA LEU A 165 5.32 4.96 0.62
C LEU A 165 4.29 4.51 -0.43
N GLY A 166 3.30 3.75 0.02
CA GLY A 166 2.12 3.34 -0.74
C GLY A 166 0.83 3.91 -0.16
N SER A 167 -0.30 3.55 -0.74
CA SER A 167 -1.63 3.78 -0.17
C SER A 167 -2.46 2.49 -0.25
N ASP A 168 -3.25 2.24 0.77
CA ASP A 168 -4.03 1.01 0.95
C ASP A 168 -5.49 1.37 1.26
N THR A 169 -6.37 1.10 0.32
CA THR A 169 -7.83 1.32 0.44
C THR A 169 -8.57 0.00 0.64
N GLY A 170 -8.06 -1.08 0.05
CA GLY A 170 -8.64 -2.42 0.15
C GLY A 170 -7.60 -3.53 0.12
N GLY A 171 -6.31 -3.22 0.31
CA GLY A 171 -5.21 -4.16 0.22
C GLY A 171 -4.02 -3.63 -0.59
N SER A 172 -4.12 -2.40 -1.09
CA SER A 172 -3.21 -1.87 -2.11
C SER A 172 -1.76 -1.58 -1.67
N VAL A 173 -1.38 -1.87 -0.43
CA VAL A 173 0.01 -1.97 0.07
C VAL A 173 0.37 -3.44 0.28
N ARG A 174 -0.53 -4.19 0.92
CA ARG A 174 -0.30 -5.55 1.39
C ARG A 174 -0.29 -6.57 0.26
N GLN A 175 -1.25 -6.49 -0.67
CA GLN A 175 -1.34 -7.42 -1.80
C GLN A 175 -0.14 -7.29 -2.76
N PRO A 176 0.26 -6.07 -3.23
CA PRO A 176 1.45 -5.96 -4.06
C PRO A 176 2.74 -6.33 -3.31
N ALA A 177 2.84 -6.11 -2.00
CA ALA A 177 3.96 -6.60 -1.19
C ALA A 177 4.04 -8.13 -1.21
N SER A 178 2.89 -8.83 -1.08
CA SER A 178 2.81 -10.28 -1.21
C SER A 178 3.28 -10.79 -2.57
N PHE A 179 2.85 -10.16 -3.67
CA PHE A 179 3.19 -10.59 -5.04
C PHE A 179 4.64 -10.28 -5.43
N CYS A 180 5.22 -9.24 -4.86
CA CYS A 180 6.60 -8.82 -5.13
C CYS A 180 7.62 -9.31 -4.08
N GLY A 181 7.24 -10.16 -3.13
CA GLY A 181 8.16 -10.78 -2.18
C GLY A 181 8.78 -9.80 -1.16
N VAL A 182 8.07 -8.73 -0.82
CA VAL A 182 8.48 -7.71 0.16
C VAL A 182 7.50 -7.61 1.32
N THR A 183 7.76 -6.76 2.29
CA THR A 183 6.89 -6.54 3.44
C THR A 183 6.11 -5.25 3.29
N GLY A 184 4.78 -5.31 3.48
CA GLY A 184 3.89 -4.16 3.36
C GLY A 184 3.04 -3.96 4.61
N LEU A 185 3.14 -2.79 5.23
CA LEU A 185 2.40 -2.40 6.44
C LEU A 185 1.34 -1.35 6.13
N LYS A 186 0.09 -1.70 6.38
CA LYS A 186 -1.02 -0.76 6.48
C LYS A 186 -1.30 -0.48 7.96
N PRO A 187 -1.03 0.74 8.47
CA PRO A 187 -1.34 1.07 9.86
C PRO A 187 -2.84 1.19 10.10
N THR A 188 -3.24 1.36 11.34
CA THR A 188 -4.61 1.68 11.75
C THR A 188 -5.10 2.94 11.03
N TYR A 189 -6.35 2.95 10.60
CA TYR A 189 -6.96 4.12 9.98
C TYR A 189 -6.86 5.35 10.90
N GLY A 190 -6.30 6.43 10.36
CA GLY A 190 -6.05 7.67 11.08
C GLY A 190 -4.71 7.74 11.84
N THR A 191 -3.89 6.69 11.84
CA THR A 191 -2.52 6.73 12.39
C THR A 191 -1.61 7.67 11.60
N VAL A 192 -1.76 7.67 10.28
CA VAL A 192 -1.02 8.54 9.35
C VAL A 192 -2.01 9.48 8.68
N SER A 193 -1.69 10.77 8.65
CA SER A 193 -2.52 11.79 8.00
C SER A 193 -2.74 11.48 6.53
N ARG A 194 -3.97 11.72 6.07
CA ARG A 194 -4.39 11.65 4.68
C ARG A 194 -4.34 13.01 3.96
N TRP A 195 -3.91 14.07 4.65
CA TRP A 195 -3.75 15.37 4.01
C TRP A 195 -2.71 15.29 2.89
N GLY A 196 -3.14 15.67 1.68
CA GLY A 196 -2.32 15.56 0.47
C GLY A 196 -2.25 14.17 -0.16
N LEU A 197 -2.97 13.17 0.37
CA LEU A 197 -3.27 11.94 -0.36
C LEU A 197 -4.47 12.20 -1.27
N ILE A 198 -4.30 12.04 -2.59
CA ILE A 198 -5.41 12.16 -3.54
C ILE A 198 -6.38 11.02 -3.28
N ALA A 199 -7.63 11.39 -2.92
CA ALA A 199 -8.59 10.46 -2.37
C ALA A 199 -9.20 9.51 -3.42
N PHE A 200 -9.21 8.23 -3.09
CA PHE A 200 -10.09 7.23 -3.71
C PHE A 200 -11.36 7.07 -2.86
N ALA A 201 -11.27 6.49 -1.67
CA ALA A 201 -12.37 6.27 -0.75
C ALA A 201 -12.00 6.80 0.65
N SER A 202 -12.52 7.97 0.99
CA SER A 202 -12.08 8.75 2.14
C SER A 202 -12.21 8.05 3.49
N SER A 203 -13.17 7.11 3.63
CA SER A 203 -13.37 6.34 4.87
C SER A 203 -12.54 5.06 4.96
N LEU A 204 -11.70 4.77 3.94
CA LEU A 204 -10.93 3.54 3.82
C LEU A 204 -9.44 3.79 3.53
N ASP A 205 -9.12 4.87 2.80
CA ASP A 205 -7.74 5.18 2.36
C ASP A 205 -6.80 5.36 3.54
N GLN A 206 -5.62 4.73 3.46
CA GLN A 206 -4.54 4.90 4.43
C GLN A 206 -3.19 4.86 3.72
N ILE A 207 -2.29 5.80 4.04
CA ILE A 207 -0.88 5.70 3.61
C ILE A 207 -0.23 4.58 4.43
N GLY A 208 0.52 3.74 3.74
CA GLY A 208 1.28 2.63 4.34
C GLY A 208 2.70 2.58 3.80
N VAL A 209 3.47 1.66 4.34
CA VAL A 209 4.90 1.48 4.06
C VAL A 209 5.14 0.14 3.39
N ILE A 210 6.02 0.13 2.38
CA ILE A 210 6.57 -1.07 1.77
C ILE A 210 8.08 -1.04 1.94
N ALA A 211 8.65 -2.12 2.48
CA ALA A 211 10.07 -2.22 2.75
C ALA A 211 10.56 -3.68 2.65
N LYS A 212 11.86 -3.92 2.85
CA LYS A 212 12.45 -5.27 2.79
C LYS A 212 12.10 -6.13 4.02
N SER A 213 11.77 -5.52 5.17
CA SER A 213 11.49 -6.23 6.42
C SER A 213 10.39 -5.55 7.25
N ALA A 214 9.85 -6.28 8.22
CA ALA A 214 8.92 -5.74 9.22
C ALA A 214 9.57 -4.62 10.04
N GLU A 215 10.83 -4.79 10.45
CA GLU A 215 11.59 -3.76 11.16
C GLU A 215 11.69 -2.47 10.36
N ASP A 216 11.98 -2.56 9.06
CA ASP A 216 12.08 -1.40 8.18
C ASP A 216 10.71 -0.72 7.98
N THR A 217 9.60 -1.48 7.94
CA THR A 217 8.26 -0.88 7.85
C THR A 217 7.91 -0.11 9.11
N GLY A 218 8.22 -0.65 10.29
CA GLY A 218 8.04 0.05 11.56
C GLY A 218 8.93 1.28 11.67
N TYR A 219 10.19 1.18 11.23
CA TYR A 219 11.12 2.31 11.19
C TYR A 219 10.60 3.46 10.31
N MET A 220 10.12 3.17 9.10
CA MET A 220 9.52 4.19 8.22
C MET A 220 8.21 4.76 8.77
N LEU A 221 7.40 3.94 9.47
CA LEU A 221 6.15 4.42 10.07
C LEU A 221 6.41 5.49 11.13
N GLU A 222 7.54 5.41 11.89
CA GLU A 222 7.95 6.45 12.85
C GLU A 222 8.12 7.84 12.19
N GLY A 223 8.52 7.89 10.93
CA GLY A 223 8.71 9.14 10.20
C GLY A 223 7.42 9.81 9.71
N ILE A 224 6.32 9.06 9.65
CA ILE A 224 5.10 9.54 8.99
C ILE A 224 3.85 9.56 9.90
N TYR A 225 3.85 8.88 11.06
CA TYR A 225 2.69 8.81 11.96
C TYR A 225 2.42 10.12 12.68
N GLY A 226 1.25 10.21 13.31
CA GLY A 226 0.88 11.23 14.28
C GLY A 226 -0.28 12.12 13.82
N TYR A 227 -0.85 12.81 14.80
CA TYR A 227 -2.00 13.68 14.61
C TYR A 227 -1.71 14.86 13.68
N ASP A 228 -2.67 15.17 12.83
CA ASP A 228 -2.66 16.29 11.90
C ASP A 228 -4.03 17.01 11.93
N GLU A 229 -4.04 18.28 12.27
CA GLU A 229 -5.26 19.09 12.30
C GLU A 229 -5.88 19.35 10.92
N ASN A 230 -5.10 19.19 9.85
CA ASN A 230 -5.59 19.31 8.48
C ASN A 230 -6.39 18.09 8.01
N ASP A 231 -6.30 16.97 8.73
CA ASP A 231 -7.05 15.75 8.45
C ASP A 231 -8.02 15.42 9.59
N ALA A 232 -9.31 15.68 9.39
CA ALA A 232 -10.35 15.42 10.37
C ALA A 232 -10.46 13.93 10.79
N THR A 233 -9.84 13.02 10.03
CA THR A 233 -9.81 11.58 10.34
C THR A 233 -8.54 11.16 11.09
N SER A 234 -7.58 12.05 11.25
CA SER A 234 -6.34 11.81 11.98
C SER A 234 -6.56 11.56 13.46
N SER A 235 -5.91 10.54 14.02
CA SER A 235 -6.11 10.09 15.40
C SER A 235 -5.01 10.59 16.34
N LYS A 236 -5.40 10.95 17.57
CA LYS A 236 -4.47 11.27 18.68
C LYS A 236 -4.01 10.01 19.45
N LYS A 237 -4.50 8.81 19.09
CA LYS A 237 -4.24 7.57 19.84
C LYS A 237 -2.92 6.90 19.44
N SER A 238 -2.29 7.34 18.38
CA SER A 238 -1.02 6.76 17.93
C SER A 238 0.13 7.26 18.80
N GLU A 239 0.89 6.33 19.38
CA GLU A 239 1.93 6.62 20.39
C GLU A 239 3.36 6.51 19.86
N GLY A 240 3.57 5.98 18.64
CA GLY A 240 4.89 5.67 18.09
C GLY A 240 5.56 4.47 18.75
N ASN A 241 6.90 4.43 18.67
CA ASN A 241 7.71 3.31 19.16
C ASN A 241 7.34 1.95 18.54
N TYR A 242 7.09 1.95 17.23
CA TYR A 242 6.56 0.79 16.51
C TYR A 242 7.49 -0.42 16.56
N ASN A 243 8.79 -0.22 16.66
CA ASN A 243 9.80 -1.29 16.78
C ASN A 243 10.12 -1.69 18.23
N SER A 244 9.41 -1.16 19.22
CA SER A 244 9.73 -1.38 20.65
C SER A 244 9.61 -2.84 21.12
N LEU A 245 8.83 -3.65 20.41
CA LEU A 245 8.64 -5.08 20.72
C LEU A 245 9.49 -6.01 19.84
N ILE A 246 10.31 -5.49 18.92
CA ILE A 246 11.23 -6.33 18.12
C ILE A 246 12.21 -7.03 19.04
N GLY A 247 12.35 -8.35 18.84
CA GLY A 247 13.18 -9.21 19.69
C GLY A 247 12.55 -9.65 21.01
N SER A 248 11.30 -9.20 21.30
CA SER A 248 10.56 -9.71 22.45
C SER A 248 10.09 -11.15 22.25
N ASP A 249 9.79 -11.84 23.36
CA ASP A 249 9.24 -13.18 23.33
C ASP A 249 7.78 -13.16 22.86
N VAL A 250 7.52 -13.67 21.67
CA VAL A 250 6.19 -13.78 21.07
C VAL A 250 5.46 -15.11 21.41
N SER A 251 6.13 -16.05 22.08
CA SER A 251 5.62 -17.41 22.35
C SER A 251 4.35 -17.44 23.20
N LYS A 252 4.07 -16.38 23.95
CA LYS A 252 2.90 -16.27 24.82
C LYS A 252 1.68 -15.66 24.12
N LEU A 253 1.81 -15.24 22.88
CA LEU A 253 0.72 -14.62 22.12
C LEU A 253 -0.25 -15.68 21.61
N LYS A 254 -1.51 -15.28 21.51
CA LYS A 254 -2.58 -16.04 20.90
C LYS A 254 -2.78 -15.61 19.45
N ILE A 255 -2.65 -16.57 18.52
CA ILE A 255 -2.80 -16.32 17.09
C ILE A 255 -4.14 -16.91 16.63
N GLY A 256 -5.04 -16.02 16.20
CA GLY A 256 -6.35 -16.39 15.64
C GLY A 256 -6.22 -16.84 14.18
N VAL A 257 -6.81 -17.97 13.84
CA VAL A 257 -6.87 -18.48 12.47
C VAL A 257 -8.34 -18.59 12.06
N PRO A 258 -8.82 -17.73 11.14
CA PRO A 258 -10.22 -17.71 10.73
C PRO A 258 -10.47 -18.77 9.66
N LYS A 259 -11.40 -19.71 9.95
CA LYS A 259 -11.71 -20.84 9.06
C LYS A 259 -12.20 -20.41 7.67
N GLU A 260 -12.91 -19.28 7.57
CA GLU A 260 -13.49 -18.78 6.33
C GLU A 260 -12.43 -18.35 5.31
N PHE A 261 -11.21 -18.04 5.75
CA PHE A 261 -10.09 -17.63 4.87
C PHE A 261 -9.39 -18.82 4.20
N PHE A 262 -9.74 -20.07 4.58
CA PHE A 262 -9.12 -21.31 4.07
C PHE A 262 -10.10 -22.18 3.29
N GLY A 263 -11.23 -21.60 2.84
CA GLY A 263 -12.28 -22.25 2.08
C GLY A 263 -12.00 -22.35 0.58
N ASP A 264 -13.09 -22.53 -0.18
CA ASP A 264 -13.03 -22.62 -1.65
C ASP A 264 -12.49 -21.35 -2.29
N GLY A 265 -11.74 -21.51 -3.39
CA GLY A 265 -11.12 -20.41 -4.15
C GLY A 265 -9.70 -20.03 -3.69
N LEU A 266 -9.24 -20.52 -2.55
CA LEU A 266 -7.84 -20.38 -2.15
C LEU A 266 -6.98 -21.43 -2.84
N ASN A 267 -5.91 -21.01 -3.53
CA ASN A 267 -4.95 -21.91 -4.15
C ASN A 267 -4.27 -22.81 -3.12
N ASP A 268 -4.11 -24.11 -3.43
CA ASP A 268 -3.58 -25.11 -2.49
C ASP A 268 -2.14 -24.83 -2.04
N GLU A 269 -1.29 -24.30 -2.92
CA GLU A 269 0.09 -23.92 -2.56
C GLU A 269 0.09 -22.72 -1.61
N VAL A 270 -0.81 -21.75 -1.82
CA VAL A 270 -0.99 -20.61 -0.89
C VAL A 270 -1.50 -21.10 0.45
N LYS A 271 -2.53 -21.97 0.45
CA LYS A 271 -3.07 -22.58 1.66
C LYS A 271 -1.99 -23.31 2.46
N THR A 272 -1.21 -24.14 1.78
CA THR A 272 -0.13 -24.92 2.39
C THR A 272 0.93 -24.00 3.01
N ALA A 273 1.40 -22.98 2.28
CA ALA A 273 2.42 -22.07 2.77
C ALA A 273 1.96 -21.28 4.01
N VAL A 274 0.72 -20.79 4.00
CA VAL A 274 0.16 -20.05 5.14
C VAL A 274 -0.08 -20.96 6.35
N LEU A 275 -0.55 -22.19 6.15
CA LEU A 275 -0.69 -23.16 7.25
C LEU A 275 0.68 -23.58 7.82
N ASN A 276 1.73 -23.66 7.01
CA ASN A 276 3.09 -23.87 7.50
C ASN A 276 3.56 -22.70 8.39
N ALA A 277 3.17 -21.47 8.08
CA ALA A 277 3.44 -20.33 8.95
C ALA A 277 2.64 -20.42 10.29
N VAL A 278 1.41 -20.92 10.28
CA VAL A 278 0.65 -21.20 11.51
C VAL A 278 1.39 -22.25 12.37
N GLU A 279 1.85 -23.34 11.76
CA GLU A 279 2.61 -24.39 12.47
C GLU A 279 3.97 -23.91 12.97
N TYR A 280 4.61 -22.95 12.28
CA TYR A 280 5.80 -22.26 12.75
C TYR A 280 5.54 -21.55 14.10
N TYR A 281 4.50 -20.72 14.19
CA TYR A 281 4.17 -20.03 15.44
C TYR A 281 3.76 -20.99 16.56
N LYS A 282 3.04 -22.07 16.23
CA LYS A 282 2.71 -23.12 17.19
C LYS A 282 3.96 -23.80 17.76
N LYS A 283 4.96 -24.08 16.92
CA LYS A 283 6.25 -24.63 17.37
C LYS A 283 7.04 -23.64 18.23
N LEU A 284 6.88 -22.33 18.03
CA LEU A 284 7.45 -21.31 18.90
C LEU A 284 6.78 -21.25 20.29
N GLY A 285 5.63 -21.90 20.47
CA GLY A 285 4.87 -21.91 21.72
C GLY A 285 3.64 -21.02 21.73
N CYS A 286 3.30 -20.32 20.63
CA CYS A 286 2.08 -19.53 20.53
C CYS A 286 0.84 -20.42 20.63
N GLU A 287 -0.20 -19.95 21.31
CA GLU A 287 -1.54 -20.58 21.33
C GLU A 287 -2.26 -20.29 20.01
N ILE A 288 -2.60 -21.34 19.26
CA ILE A 288 -3.41 -21.18 18.03
C ILE A 288 -4.88 -21.28 18.40
N VAL A 289 -5.65 -20.26 18.04
CA VAL A 289 -7.07 -20.11 18.39
C VAL A 289 -7.91 -20.12 17.11
N ASP A 290 -8.88 -21.04 17.03
CA ASP A 290 -9.86 -21.02 15.96
C ASP A 290 -10.81 -19.82 16.13
N VAL A 291 -10.90 -18.98 15.13
CA VAL A 291 -11.78 -17.81 15.10
C VAL A 291 -12.66 -17.84 13.85
N SER A 292 -13.67 -16.98 13.79
CA SER A 292 -14.64 -16.97 12.69
C SER A 292 -14.97 -15.52 12.30
N LEU A 293 -14.97 -15.24 10.98
CA LEU A 293 -15.39 -13.97 10.38
C LEU A 293 -16.49 -14.27 9.32
N PRO A 294 -17.71 -14.63 9.72
CA PRO A 294 -18.77 -15.06 8.80
C PRO A 294 -19.09 -14.02 7.71
N SER A 295 -18.98 -12.73 8.04
CA SER A 295 -19.26 -11.65 7.08
C SER A 295 -18.22 -11.54 5.95
N LEU A 296 -17.20 -12.41 5.89
CA LEU A 296 -16.23 -12.44 4.79
C LEU A 296 -16.93 -12.60 3.43
N GLU A 297 -18.00 -13.39 3.35
CA GLU A 297 -18.76 -13.63 2.12
C GLU A 297 -19.38 -12.34 1.52
N TYR A 298 -19.69 -11.34 2.37
CA TYR A 298 -20.27 -10.05 1.96
C TYR A 298 -19.22 -8.95 1.83
N ALA A 299 -17.98 -9.19 2.27
CA ALA A 299 -16.97 -8.14 2.44
C ALA A 299 -16.60 -7.46 1.12
N VAL A 300 -16.40 -8.25 0.05
CA VAL A 300 -16.07 -7.72 -1.28
C VAL A 300 -17.18 -6.83 -1.80
N SER A 301 -18.44 -7.31 -1.75
CA SER A 301 -19.59 -6.52 -2.22
C SER A 301 -19.77 -5.22 -1.41
N ALA A 302 -19.65 -5.30 -0.08
CA ALA A 302 -19.75 -4.12 0.78
C ALA A 302 -18.62 -3.11 0.51
N TYR A 303 -17.39 -3.60 0.33
CA TYR A 303 -16.24 -2.76 -0.01
C TYR A 303 -16.44 -2.02 -1.33
N TYR A 304 -16.83 -2.73 -2.40
CA TYR A 304 -16.99 -2.13 -3.73
C TYR A 304 -18.16 -1.14 -3.79
N LEU A 305 -19.23 -1.36 -3.04
CA LEU A 305 -20.32 -0.40 -2.92
C LEU A 305 -19.90 0.87 -2.18
N ILE A 306 -19.24 0.73 -1.02
CA ILE A 306 -18.78 1.89 -0.23
C ILE A 306 -17.71 2.66 -1.00
N SER A 307 -16.65 1.96 -1.45
CA SER A 307 -15.52 2.61 -2.11
C SER A 307 -15.91 3.28 -3.43
N SER A 308 -16.80 2.67 -4.22
CA SER A 308 -17.30 3.27 -5.47
C SER A 308 -18.20 4.48 -5.22
N ALA A 309 -19.04 4.44 -4.18
CA ALA A 309 -19.87 5.57 -3.79
C ALA A 309 -19.01 6.77 -3.36
N GLU A 310 -17.97 6.52 -2.56
CA GLU A 310 -17.03 7.56 -2.15
C GLU A 310 -16.15 8.04 -3.31
N ALA A 311 -15.73 7.15 -4.23
CA ALA A 311 -15.02 7.51 -5.46
C ALA A 311 -15.84 8.42 -6.35
N ALA A 312 -17.13 8.12 -6.57
CA ALA A 312 -18.02 8.96 -7.37
C ALA A 312 -18.08 10.39 -6.81
N SER A 313 -18.15 10.53 -5.49
CA SER A 313 -18.12 11.83 -4.81
C SER A 313 -16.74 12.50 -4.90
N ASN A 314 -15.66 11.78 -4.57
CA ASN A 314 -14.30 12.33 -4.55
C ASN A 314 -13.80 12.75 -5.94
N LEU A 315 -14.12 11.97 -6.97
CA LEU A 315 -13.68 12.28 -8.34
C LEU A 315 -14.59 13.26 -9.08
N SER A 316 -15.68 13.72 -8.47
CA SER A 316 -16.55 14.77 -9.07
C SER A 316 -15.82 16.09 -9.26
N ARG A 317 -14.75 16.35 -8.48
CA ARG A 317 -13.93 17.56 -8.56
C ARG A 317 -13.07 17.67 -9.82
N PHE A 318 -12.84 16.56 -10.51
CA PHE A 318 -12.07 16.52 -11.76
C PHE A 318 -13.02 16.77 -12.94
N ASP A 319 -13.23 18.05 -13.26
CA ASP A 319 -14.20 18.54 -14.23
C ASP A 319 -13.57 19.26 -15.43
N GLY A 320 -12.22 19.36 -15.47
CA GLY A 320 -11.49 20.08 -16.52
C GLY A 320 -11.50 21.60 -16.37
N ILE A 321 -11.90 22.14 -15.20
CA ILE A 321 -12.05 23.59 -14.99
C ILE A 321 -10.94 24.14 -14.12
N LYS A 322 -10.72 23.61 -12.91
CA LYS A 322 -9.79 24.16 -11.94
C LYS A 322 -8.37 23.63 -12.10
N TYR A 323 -8.22 22.37 -12.44
CA TYR A 323 -6.94 21.67 -12.63
C TYR A 323 -7.17 20.35 -13.38
N GLY A 324 -6.08 19.77 -13.88
CA GLY A 324 -6.08 18.54 -14.66
C GLY A 324 -6.48 18.76 -16.12
N LEU A 325 -6.68 17.66 -16.83
CA LEU A 325 -6.99 17.65 -18.25
C LEU A 325 -8.23 18.50 -18.56
N ARG A 326 -8.08 19.42 -19.50
CA ARG A 326 -9.16 20.20 -20.10
C ARG A 326 -9.30 19.82 -21.57
N SER A 327 -10.39 19.17 -21.92
CA SER A 327 -10.68 18.83 -23.33
C SER A 327 -10.88 20.10 -24.16
N GLY A 328 -10.33 20.11 -25.36
CA GLY A 328 -10.60 21.14 -26.36
C GLY A 328 -11.88 20.89 -27.16
N LEU A 329 -12.62 19.83 -26.86
CA LEU A 329 -13.82 19.41 -27.59
C LEU A 329 -15.09 19.89 -26.88
N GLY A 330 -16.05 20.39 -27.66
CA GLY A 330 -17.38 20.78 -27.18
C GLY A 330 -17.71 22.25 -27.42
N GLU A 331 -19.00 22.54 -27.51
CA GLU A 331 -19.52 23.88 -27.81
C GLU A 331 -20.00 24.61 -26.53
N ASP A 332 -20.27 23.86 -25.45
CA ASP A 332 -20.76 24.40 -24.20
C ASP A 332 -20.03 23.85 -22.96
N PHE A 333 -20.40 24.37 -21.79
CA PHE A 333 -19.83 24.02 -20.49
C PHE A 333 -20.06 22.54 -20.12
N ASN A 334 -21.23 21.98 -20.46
CA ASN A 334 -21.53 20.57 -20.17
C ASN A 334 -20.68 19.64 -21.04
N ASP A 335 -20.48 20.02 -22.28
CA ASP A 335 -19.61 19.27 -23.20
C ASP A 335 -18.16 19.31 -22.75
N LEU A 336 -17.66 20.45 -22.27
CA LEU A 336 -16.33 20.55 -21.68
C LEU A 336 -16.16 19.53 -20.54
N ILE A 337 -17.05 19.49 -19.57
CA ILE A 337 -16.98 18.56 -18.44
C ILE A 337 -17.05 17.10 -18.91
N LYS A 338 -18.03 16.77 -19.76
CA LYS A 338 -18.22 15.40 -20.28
C LYS A 338 -16.98 14.93 -21.03
N ASN A 339 -16.45 15.75 -21.93
CA ASN A 339 -15.30 15.39 -22.75
C ASN A 339 -14.02 15.30 -21.94
N SER A 340 -13.75 16.24 -21.02
CA SER A 340 -12.61 16.14 -20.11
C SER A 340 -12.62 14.85 -19.29
N ARG A 341 -13.76 14.49 -18.72
CA ARG A 341 -13.89 13.25 -17.95
C ARG A 341 -13.85 11.99 -18.83
N ARG A 342 -14.40 12.06 -20.06
CA ARG A 342 -14.34 10.95 -21.03
C ARG A 342 -12.92 10.64 -21.47
N GLU A 343 -12.12 11.66 -21.73
CA GLU A 343 -10.75 11.55 -22.22
C GLU A 343 -9.77 11.29 -21.06
N GLY A 344 -9.98 11.96 -19.92
CA GLY A 344 -9.06 11.94 -18.80
C GLY A 344 -9.09 10.66 -17.94
N PHE A 345 -10.27 10.01 -17.82
CA PHE A 345 -10.38 8.80 -17.00
C PHE A 345 -10.32 7.52 -17.81
N GLY A 346 -9.62 6.53 -17.30
CA GLY A 346 -9.58 5.17 -17.80
C GLY A 346 -10.87 4.38 -17.53
N GLN A 347 -10.92 3.18 -18.05
CA GLN A 347 -12.14 2.33 -18.04
C GLN A 347 -12.55 1.93 -16.62
N GLU A 348 -11.60 1.50 -15.76
CA GLU A 348 -11.92 1.04 -14.41
C GLU A 348 -12.43 2.20 -13.54
N VAL A 349 -11.81 3.37 -13.63
CA VAL A 349 -12.26 4.57 -12.92
C VAL A 349 -13.67 4.95 -13.33
N LYS A 350 -13.99 4.96 -14.63
CA LYS A 350 -15.36 5.20 -15.14
C LYS A 350 -16.36 4.19 -14.59
N ARG A 351 -15.98 2.89 -14.57
CA ARG A 351 -16.84 1.82 -14.02
C ARG A 351 -17.16 2.07 -12.54
N ARG A 352 -16.14 2.42 -11.72
CA ARG A 352 -16.33 2.71 -10.30
C ARG A 352 -17.20 3.95 -10.07
N ILE A 353 -16.99 5.01 -10.84
CA ILE A 353 -17.84 6.22 -10.78
C ILE A 353 -19.29 5.89 -11.12
N MET A 354 -19.52 5.10 -12.16
CA MET A 354 -20.89 4.70 -12.55
C MET A 354 -21.55 3.82 -11.49
N LEU A 355 -20.83 2.82 -10.96
CA LEU A 355 -21.32 1.97 -9.88
C LEU A 355 -21.64 2.78 -8.62
N GLY A 356 -20.78 3.74 -8.26
CA GLY A 356 -20.97 4.62 -7.11
C GLY A 356 -22.21 5.52 -7.28
N ASN A 357 -22.38 6.14 -8.43
CA ASN A 357 -23.57 6.96 -8.74
C ASN A 357 -24.85 6.11 -8.67
N TYR A 358 -24.82 4.88 -9.21
CA TYR A 358 -25.95 3.97 -9.14
C TYR A 358 -26.31 3.63 -7.68
N ALA A 359 -25.32 3.27 -6.86
CA ALA A 359 -25.52 2.94 -5.45
C ALA A 359 -26.05 4.12 -4.61
N LEU A 360 -25.79 5.37 -5.03
CA LEU A 360 -26.23 6.59 -4.36
C LEU A 360 -27.56 7.15 -4.90
N CYS A 361 -28.11 6.61 -6.01
CA CYS A 361 -29.40 7.04 -6.53
C CYS A 361 -30.53 6.81 -5.51
N SER A 362 -31.51 7.72 -5.46
CA SER A 362 -32.59 7.72 -4.47
C SER A 362 -33.38 6.40 -4.39
N GLY A 363 -33.55 5.70 -5.51
CA GLY A 363 -34.22 4.40 -5.54
C GLY A 363 -33.40 3.21 -5.06
N TYR A 364 -32.08 3.37 -4.93
CA TYR A 364 -31.16 2.27 -4.64
C TYR A 364 -30.31 2.47 -3.38
N TYR A 365 -30.29 3.68 -2.83
CA TYR A 365 -29.48 4.05 -1.67
C TYR A 365 -29.69 3.11 -0.47
N ASP A 366 -30.94 2.86 -0.11
CA ASP A 366 -31.27 1.98 1.04
C ASP A 366 -30.92 0.51 0.76
N ALA A 367 -31.13 0.06 -0.47
CA ALA A 367 -30.88 -1.33 -0.86
C ALA A 367 -29.39 -1.67 -0.96
N TYR A 368 -28.56 -0.73 -1.41
CA TYR A 368 -27.13 -0.97 -1.65
C TYR A 368 -26.23 -0.28 -0.64
N TYR A 369 -26.17 1.04 -0.64
CA TYR A 369 -25.20 1.78 0.19
C TYR A 369 -25.44 1.59 1.69
N LYS A 370 -26.67 1.73 2.12
CA LYS A 370 -27.05 1.56 3.53
C LYS A 370 -26.85 0.14 4.04
N ASN A 371 -27.13 -0.87 3.19
CA ASN A 371 -26.83 -2.26 3.55
C ASN A 371 -25.32 -2.52 3.61
N ALA A 372 -24.53 -1.99 2.67
CA ALA A 372 -23.09 -2.09 2.73
C ALA A 372 -22.50 -1.47 4.01
N THR A 373 -23.04 -0.34 4.49
CA THR A 373 -22.62 0.27 5.76
C THR A 373 -23.05 -0.55 6.99
N ARG A 374 -24.16 -1.30 6.93
CA ARG A 374 -24.54 -2.25 7.97
C ARG A 374 -23.58 -3.44 8.04
N ILE A 375 -23.21 -4.01 6.86
CA ILE A 375 -22.19 -5.06 6.77
C ILE A 375 -20.84 -4.55 7.32
N ARG A 376 -20.45 -3.31 7.01
CA ARG A 376 -19.26 -2.68 7.61
C ARG A 376 -19.31 -2.73 9.14
N THR A 377 -20.45 -2.38 9.73
CA THR A 377 -20.62 -2.40 11.19
C THR A 377 -20.53 -3.83 11.73
N GLN A 378 -21.10 -4.80 11.05
CA GLN A 378 -21.06 -6.22 11.43
C GLN A 378 -19.62 -6.75 11.39
N ILE A 379 -18.87 -6.51 10.31
CA ILE A 379 -17.45 -6.90 10.20
C ILE A 379 -16.62 -6.29 11.35
N ARG A 380 -16.85 -5.02 11.69
CA ARG A 380 -16.16 -4.37 12.82
C ARG A 380 -16.46 -5.05 14.15
N ASN A 381 -17.71 -5.44 14.39
CA ASN A 381 -18.11 -6.15 15.60
C ASN A 381 -17.50 -7.57 15.66
N GLU A 382 -17.49 -8.29 14.54
CA GLU A 382 -16.86 -9.62 14.45
C GLU A 382 -15.36 -9.55 14.76
N TYR A 383 -14.63 -8.55 14.22
CA TYR A 383 -13.23 -8.32 14.58
C TYR A 383 -13.06 -7.99 16.07
N ALA A 384 -13.95 -7.18 16.65
CA ALA A 384 -13.89 -6.87 18.07
C ALA A 384 -14.06 -8.14 18.94
N ASP A 385 -14.93 -9.08 18.53
CA ASP A 385 -15.13 -10.37 19.20
C ASP A 385 -13.94 -11.31 19.00
N ILE A 386 -13.32 -11.33 17.83
CA ILE A 386 -12.10 -12.09 17.54
C ILE A 386 -10.96 -11.60 18.43
N PHE A 387 -10.73 -10.29 18.54
CA PHE A 387 -9.64 -9.72 19.34
C PHE A 387 -9.86 -9.75 20.87
N ARG A 388 -10.99 -10.26 21.35
CA ARG A 388 -11.14 -10.69 22.74
C ARG A 388 -10.53 -12.08 22.99
N LYS A 389 -10.33 -12.88 21.95
CA LYS A 389 -9.86 -14.28 22.02
C LYS A 389 -8.40 -14.43 21.61
N CYS A 390 -7.87 -13.54 20.76
CA CYS A 390 -6.50 -13.59 20.27
C CYS A 390 -5.84 -12.20 20.24
N ASP A 391 -4.53 -12.19 20.08
CA ASP A 391 -3.73 -10.97 20.03
C ASP A 391 -3.46 -10.54 18.59
N VAL A 392 -3.22 -11.50 17.71
CA VAL A 392 -2.97 -11.33 16.28
C VAL A 392 -3.79 -12.34 15.50
N MET A 393 -4.29 -11.96 14.34
CA MET A 393 -4.94 -12.88 13.40
C MET A 393 -4.02 -13.14 12.21
N LEU A 394 -3.84 -14.42 11.81
CA LEU A 394 -3.03 -14.83 10.67
C LEU A 394 -3.92 -15.34 9.55
N THR A 395 -3.73 -14.79 8.33
CA THR A 395 -4.52 -15.09 7.14
C THR A 395 -3.67 -15.15 5.88
N PRO A 396 -4.14 -15.75 4.78
CA PRO A 396 -3.57 -15.47 3.45
C PRO A 396 -3.68 -13.96 3.13
N THR A 397 -2.74 -13.42 2.33
CA THR A 397 -2.86 -12.04 1.83
C THR A 397 -3.68 -11.99 0.54
N ALA A 398 -3.50 -12.95 -0.35
CA ALA A 398 -4.21 -13.05 -1.61
C ALA A 398 -4.57 -14.53 -1.89
N PRO A 399 -5.61 -14.80 -2.70
CA PRO A 399 -6.03 -16.18 -2.98
C PRO A 399 -5.05 -16.95 -3.89
N THR A 400 -4.20 -16.24 -4.63
CA THR A 400 -3.22 -16.81 -5.57
C THR A 400 -1.88 -16.08 -5.46
N THR A 401 -0.84 -16.62 -6.11
CA THR A 401 0.38 -15.89 -6.45
C THR A 401 0.14 -14.94 -7.63
N ALA A 402 1.15 -14.15 -8.02
CA ALA A 402 1.05 -13.22 -9.13
C ALA A 402 0.63 -13.94 -10.43
N TYR A 403 -0.48 -13.52 -11.02
CA TYR A 403 -1.00 -14.04 -12.29
C TYR A 403 -0.39 -13.33 -13.49
N LYS A 404 -0.59 -13.88 -14.71
CA LYS A 404 -0.03 -13.28 -15.93
C LYS A 404 -0.70 -11.96 -16.29
N ILE A 405 0.07 -11.06 -16.87
CA ILE A 405 -0.44 -9.80 -17.44
C ILE A 405 -1.54 -10.13 -18.47
N GLY A 406 -2.66 -9.41 -18.41
CA GLY A 406 -3.83 -9.61 -19.28
C GLY A 406 -4.78 -10.74 -18.85
N GLU A 407 -4.41 -11.62 -17.93
CA GLU A 407 -5.21 -12.79 -17.55
C GLU A 407 -6.58 -12.45 -16.95
N GLN A 408 -6.68 -11.32 -16.25
CA GLN A 408 -7.93 -10.91 -15.56
C GLN A 408 -8.57 -9.66 -16.15
N GLU A 409 -8.05 -9.09 -17.23
CA GLU A 409 -8.52 -7.82 -17.80
C GLU A 409 -10.00 -7.84 -18.21
N ASN A 410 -10.48 -8.98 -18.64
CA ASN A 410 -11.86 -9.17 -19.13
C ASN A 410 -12.81 -9.77 -18.07
N ASP A 411 -12.35 -9.98 -16.84
CA ASP A 411 -13.16 -10.53 -15.73
C ASP A 411 -13.08 -9.64 -14.47
N PRO A 412 -13.88 -8.57 -14.41
CA PRO A 412 -13.89 -7.69 -13.23
C PRO A 412 -14.25 -8.41 -11.92
N VAL A 413 -15.08 -9.45 -11.97
CA VAL A 413 -15.49 -10.21 -10.78
C VAL A 413 -14.31 -10.97 -10.21
N LYS A 414 -13.52 -11.64 -11.06
CA LYS A 414 -12.31 -12.36 -10.65
C LYS A 414 -11.26 -11.40 -10.07
N MET A 415 -11.09 -10.23 -10.69
CA MET A 415 -10.22 -9.17 -10.18
C MET A 415 -10.67 -8.69 -8.79
N TYR A 416 -11.98 -8.52 -8.58
CA TYR A 416 -12.52 -8.06 -7.30
C TYR A 416 -12.41 -9.14 -6.21
N LEU A 417 -12.56 -10.40 -6.54
CA LEU A 417 -12.39 -11.50 -5.60
C LEU A 417 -10.94 -11.67 -5.11
N ALA A 418 -9.95 -11.16 -5.86
CA ALA A 418 -8.56 -11.14 -5.40
C ALA A 418 -8.35 -10.32 -4.10
N ASP A 419 -9.25 -9.38 -3.80
CA ASP A 419 -9.18 -8.52 -2.61
C ASP A 419 -9.88 -9.12 -1.37
N ILE A 420 -10.49 -10.33 -1.48
CA ILE A 420 -11.37 -10.91 -0.45
C ILE A 420 -10.72 -10.96 0.94
N TYR A 421 -9.42 -11.23 1.03
CA TYR A 421 -8.71 -11.36 2.30
C TYR A 421 -8.20 -10.04 2.88
N THR A 422 -8.18 -8.98 2.07
CA THR A 422 -7.60 -7.70 2.49
C THR A 422 -8.62 -6.63 2.82
N VAL A 423 -9.77 -6.60 2.10
CA VAL A 423 -10.78 -5.53 2.25
C VAL A 423 -11.42 -5.44 3.62
N THR A 424 -11.57 -6.58 4.33
CA THR A 424 -12.16 -6.62 5.67
C THR A 424 -11.39 -5.77 6.68
N VAL A 425 -10.06 -5.73 6.54
CA VAL A 425 -9.15 -4.95 7.38
C VAL A 425 -9.39 -3.44 7.21
N ASN A 426 -9.56 -2.97 5.95
CA ASN A 426 -9.88 -1.57 5.66
C ASN A 426 -11.28 -1.20 6.14
N ILE A 427 -12.27 -2.07 5.90
CA ILE A 427 -13.65 -1.91 6.38
C ILE A 427 -13.67 -1.73 7.90
N ALA A 428 -12.86 -2.52 8.63
CA ALA A 428 -12.77 -2.44 10.08
C ALA A 428 -11.87 -1.29 10.58
N GLY A 429 -10.97 -0.77 9.73
CA GLY A 429 -10.01 0.29 10.09
C GLY A 429 -8.79 -0.23 10.86
N LEU A 430 -8.51 -1.53 10.83
CA LEU A 430 -7.46 -2.19 11.61
C LEU A 430 -6.07 -2.11 10.95
N PRO A 431 -4.97 -2.27 11.69
CA PRO A 431 -3.64 -2.43 11.12
C PRO A 431 -3.43 -3.84 10.61
N ALA A 432 -2.63 -3.97 9.54
CA ALA A 432 -2.16 -5.28 9.09
C ALA A 432 -0.82 -5.15 8.35
N ILE A 433 -0.01 -6.18 8.49
CA ILE A 433 1.28 -6.34 7.80
C ILE A 433 1.24 -7.62 6.96
N SER A 434 1.72 -7.52 5.72
CA SER A 434 1.89 -8.67 4.83
C SER A 434 3.36 -8.93 4.60
N THR A 435 3.76 -10.20 4.67
CA THR A 435 5.14 -10.63 4.37
C THR A 435 5.14 -11.97 3.63
N THR A 436 6.25 -12.29 2.98
CA THR A 436 6.43 -13.57 2.27
C THR A 436 6.54 -14.71 3.27
N CYS A 437 5.73 -15.76 3.09
CA CYS A 437 5.76 -16.97 3.92
C CYS A 437 6.04 -18.27 3.15
N GLY A 438 6.25 -18.17 1.84
CA GLY A 438 6.54 -19.31 0.98
C GLY A 438 6.70 -18.89 -0.47
N TYR A 439 6.89 -19.90 -1.31
CA TYR A 439 6.95 -19.76 -2.77
C TYR A 439 6.13 -20.88 -3.41
N ASP A 440 5.48 -20.57 -4.53
CA ASP A 440 4.79 -21.59 -5.32
C ASP A 440 5.80 -22.45 -6.13
N SER A 441 5.28 -23.47 -6.82
CA SER A 441 6.07 -24.38 -7.69
C SER A 441 6.80 -23.66 -8.84
N LYS A 442 6.42 -22.40 -9.15
CA LYS A 442 7.06 -21.53 -10.14
C LYS A 442 8.09 -20.57 -9.53
N GLY A 443 8.24 -20.60 -8.22
CA GLY A 443 9.13 -19.70 -7.48
C GLY A 443 8.55 -18.31 -7.19
N LEU A 444 7.25 -18.12 -7.37
CA LEU A 444 6.59 -16.86 -7.09
C LEU A 444 6.27 -16.73 -5.61
N PRO A 445 6.41 -15.53 -5.02
CA PRO A 445 6.16 -15.30 -3.61
C PRO A 445 4.70 -15.57 -3.20
N ILE A 446 4.54 -16.13 -2.02
CA ILE A 446 3.27 -16.30 -1.32
C ILE A 446 3.30 -15.46 -0.04
N GLY A 447 2.31 -14.59 0.14
CA GLY A 447 2.23 -13.74 1.31
C GLY A 447 1.20 -14.20 2.34
N MET A 448 1.58 -14.10 3.61
CA MET A 448 0.65 -14.12 4.74
C MET A 448 0.40 -12.71 5.24
N SER A 449 -0.76 -12.49 5.86
CA SER A 449 -1.10 -11.25 6.57
C SER A 449 -1.23 -11.51 8.06
N LEU A 450 -0.64 -10.62 8.87
CA LEU A 450 -0.86 -10.54 10.31
C LEU A 450 -1.70 -9.29 10.57
N ILE A 451 -2.88 -9.48 11.15
CA ILE A 451 -3.85 -8.41 11.44
C ILE A 451 -3.86 -8.18 12.95
N GLY A 452 -3.78 -6.92 13.39
CA GLY A 452 -3.68 -6.54 14.79
C GLY A 452 -4.89 -5.77 15.32
N LYS A 453 -4.89 -5.55 16.63
CA LYS A 453 -5.81 -4.63 17.30
C LYS A 453 -5.54 -3.20 16.82
N ALA A 454 -6.58 -2.36 16.82
CA ALA A 454 -6.41 -0.96 16.44
C ALA A 454 -5.35 -0.26 17.31
N PHE A 455 -4.39 0.43 16.69
CA PHE A 455 -3.26 1.13 17.29
C PHE A 455 -2.23 0.22 17.98
N ASP A 456 -2.21 -1.08 17.62
CA ASP A 456 -1.22 -2.04 18.13
C ASP A 456 -0.34 -2.58 16.98
N GLU A 457 0.15 -1.69 16.14
CA GLU A 457 1.07 -1.99 15.03
C GLU A 457 2.35 -2.67 15.53
N LYS A 458 2.84 -2.30 16.70
CA LYS A 458 4.06 -2.85 17.31
C LYS A 458 3.99 -4.36 17.52
N THR A 459 2.83 -4.89 17.90
CA THR A 459 2.65 -6.32 18.11
C THR A 459 2.74 -7.09 16.78
N ILE A 460 2.04 -6.64 15.72
CA ILE A 460 2.11 -7.31 14.41
C ILE A 460 3.48 -7.17 13.74
N ILE A 461 4.18 -6.06 13.95
CA ILE A 461 5.54 -5.86 13.48
C ILE A 461 6.49 -6.85 14.18
N ALA A 462 6.41 -7.01 15.50
CA ALA A 462 7.26 -7.93 16.25
C ALA A 462 7.01 -9.40 15.89
N VAL A 463 5.73 -9.79 15.72
CA VAL A 463 5.35 -11.14 15.28
C VAL A 463 5.87 -11.42 13.87
N CYS A 464 5.72 -10.45 12.96
CA CYS A 464 6.22 -10.54 11.59
C CYS A 464 7.76 -10.64 11.54
N ASP A 465 8.46 -9.77 12.25
CA ASP A 465 9.93 -9.75 12.36
C ASP A 465 10.48 -11.09 12.89
N ARG A 466 9.80 -11.68 13.87
CA ARG A 466 10.19 -12.98 14.42
C ARG A 466 10.14 -14.09 13.36
N PHE A 467 9.12 -14.08 12.51
CA PHE A 467 9.02 -15.01 11.38
C PHE A 467 10.09 -14.74 10.31
N GLU A 468 10.27 -13.47 9.93
CA GLU A 468 11.23 -13.08 8.89
C GLU A 468 12.67 -13.44 9.23
N LYS A 469 13.05 -13.43 10.51
CA LYS A 469 14.40 -13.81 10.96
C LYS A 469 14.73 -15.29 10.73
N ASP A 470 13.72 -16.15 10.73
CA ASP A 470 13.89 -17.59 10.51
C ASP A 470 13.51 -18.00 9.07
N PHE A 471 12.95 -17.08 8.28
CA PHE A 471 12.51 -17.33 6.90
C PHE A 471 13.51 -16.79 5.89
N GLU A 472 14.12 -17.67 5.11
CA GLU A 472 15.06 -17.29 4.05
C GLU A 472 14.31 -16.83 2.79
N ARG A 473 14.41 -15.53 2.47
CA ARG A 473 13.87 -14.98 1.24
C ARG A 473 14.79 -15.28 0.05
N LYS A 474 14.17 -15.63 -1.09
CA LYS A 474 14.93 -15.75 -2.35
C LYS A 474 15.37 -14.37 -2.82
N GLU A 475 16.63 -14.25 -3.17
CA GLU A 475 17.15 -13.07 -3.85
C GLU A 475 16.66 -13.02 -5.30
N ILE A 476 16.34 -11.80 -5.77
CA ILE A 476 16.04 -11.54 -7.18
C ILE A 476 17.33 -11.11 -7.84
N VAL A 477 17.64 -11.72 -8.97
CA VAL A 477 18.75 -11.32 -9.84
C VAL A 477 18.13 -10.70 -11.09
N LEU A 478 18.22 -9.34 -11.21
CA LEU A 478 17.76 -8.53 -12.36
C LEU A 478 18.96 -8.10 -13.22
#